data_165b3e9e7e0ae8a9bdd31267b9e56e95
#
_entry.id   165b3e9e7e0ae8a9bdd31267b9e56e95
#
_cell.length_a   1.000
_cell.length_b   1.000
_cell.length_c   1.000
_cell.angle_alpha   90.00
_cell.angle_beta   90.00
_cell.angle_gamma   90.00
#
_symmetry.space_group_name_H-M   'P 1'
#
loop_
_entity.id
_entity.type
_entity.pdbx_description
1 polymer ?
#
loop_
_entity_poly.entity_id
_entity_poly.type
_entity_poly.pdbx_seq_one_letter_code
_entity_poly.pdbx_strand_id
1 'polypeptide(L)'
;RQADRIVAVSEVDRAALLRLDDRLDITVAPNGVDLAFYRPGAVRPLDGLADRALVFTGKMDYRPNVDAVTWFADAVFPLIREAAGDVTFYIVGQQPHPRVAALAQRPGIVVTGRVADTRPYIAGAAVYVVPLRIGGGTRLKVLEAMAMGQAIVSTRLGCDGFPFTDNVEVAYADE
;
A
#
# COMPACT_ATOMS: atom_id res chain seq x y z
N ARG A 1 -23.59 -12.92 21.49
CA ARG A 1 -24.19 -13.51 20.28
C ARG A 1 -23.24 -14.56 19.76
N GLN A 2 -23.73 -15.73 19.48
CA GLN A 2 -22.95 -16.81 18.85
C GLN A 2 -23.05 -16.63 17.34
N ALA A 3 -21.93 -16.74 16.62
CA ALA A 3 -21.91 -16.72 15.17
C ALA A 3 -22.19 -18.13 14.64
N ASP A 4 -23.00 -18.23 13.58
CA ASP A 4 -23.31 -19.54 12.95
C ASP A 4 -22.16 -20.04 12.07
N ARG A 5 -21.35 -19.12 11.51
CA ARG A 5 -20.16 -19.39 10.71
C ARG A 5 -19.13 -18.28 10.88
N ILE A 6 -17.86 -18.62 10.69
CA ILE A 6 -16.74 -17.69 10.75
C ILE A 6 -16.03 -17.72 9.40
N VAL A 7 -15.74 -16.55 8.87
CA VAL A 7 -14.93 -16.38 7.67
C VAL A 7 -13.69 -15.58 8.02
N ALA A 8 -12.52 -16.12 7.71
CA ALA A 8 -11.24 -15.42 7.78
C ALA A 8 -10.78 -14.99 6.39
N VAL A 9 -10.00 -13.94 6.29
CA VAL A 9 -9.49 -13.43 5.00
C VAL A 9 -8.10 -13.97 4.64
N SER A 10 -7.48 -14.72 5.57
CA SER A 10 -6.20 -15.38 5.33
C SER A 10 -6.07 -16.64 6.20
N GLU A 11 -5.16 -17.54 5.81
CA GLU A 11 -4.80 -18.70 6.64
C GLU A 11 -4.11 -18.30 7.96
N VAL A 12 -3.41 -17.15 7.95
CA VAL A 12 -2.79 -16.57 9.15
C VAL A 12 -3.87 -16.17 10.16
N ASP A 13 -4.91 -15.47 9.70
CA ASP A 13 -6.04 -15.08 10.55
C ASP A 13 -6.80 -16.32 11.05
N ARG A 14 -7.03 -17.32 10.17
CA ARG A 14 -7.64 -18.59 10.55
C ARG A 14 -6.84 -19.27 11.66
N ALA A 15 -5.53 -19.41 11.49
CA ALA A 15 -4.67 -20.02 12.49
C ALA A 15 -4.64 -19.24 13.81
N ALA A 16 -4.73 -17.89 13.76
CA ALA A 16 -4.82 -17.06 14.95
C ALA A 16 -6.13 -17.29 15.70
N LEU A 17 -7.26 -17.39 15.01
CA LEU A 17 -8.56 -17.67 15.60
C LEU A 17 -8.64 -19.08 16.21
N LEU A 18 -8.09 -20.09 15.53
CA LEU A 18 -8.05 -21.47 16.03
C LEU A 18 -7.19 -21.63 17.31
N ARG A 19 -6.22 -20.72 17.53
CA ARG A 19 -5.49 -20.68 18.81
C ARG A 19 -6.33 -20.19 19.98
N LEU A 20 -7.41 -19.44 19.71
CA LEU A 20 -8.35 -18.98 20.75
C LEU A 20 -9.40 -20.07 21.08
N ASP A 21 -9.89 -20.76 20.07
CA ASP A 21 -10.77 -21.92 20.24
C ASP A 21 -10.61 -22.83 19.01
N ASP A 22 -10.08 -24.03 19.24
CA ASP A 22 -9.77 -25.03 18.21
C ASP A 22 -11.01 -25.71 17.59
N ARG A 23 -12.18 -25.51 18.20
CA ARG A 23 -13.47 -26.04 17.74
C ARG A 23 -14.16 -25.14 16.72
N LEU A 24 -13.59 -23.98 16.42
CA LEU A 24 -14.19 -23.05 15.46
C LEU A 24 -14.18 -23.64 14.04
N ASP A 25 -15.33 -23.61 13.39
CA ASP A 25 -15.44 -23.90 11.95
C ASP A 25 -15.19 -22.62 11.16
N ILE A 26 -14.00 -22.52 10.55
CA ILE A 26 -13.53 -21.30 9.88
C ILE A 26 -13.25 -21.59 8.41
N THR A 27 -13.99 -20.91 7.55
CA THR A 27 -13.72 -20.88 6.11
C THR A 27 -12.79 -19.71 5.77
N VAL A 28 -11.77 -19.94 4.95
CA VAL A 28 -10.94 -18.86 4.43
C VAL A 28 -11.51 -18.39 3.09
N ALA A 29 -11.82 -17.09 3.01
CA ALA A 29 -12.20 -16.39 1.80
C ALA A 29 -11.24 -15.21 1.60
N PRO A 30 -10.17 -15.37 0.79
CA PRO A 30 -9.19 -14.31 0.58
C PRO A 30 -9.83 -13.07 -0.02
N ASN A 31 -9.29 -11.89 0.35
CA ASN A 31 -9.68 -10.64 -0.29
C ASN A 31 -9.29 -10.67 -1.78
N GLY A 32 -10.15 -10.10 -2.59
CA GLY A 32 -9.93 -9.89 -4.02
C GLY A 32 -9.98 -8.42 -4.41
N VAL A 33 -9.70 -8.16 -5.66
CA VAL A 33 -9.81 -6.84 -6.29
C VAL A 33 -10.66 -6.93 -7.55
N ASP A 34 -11.41 -5.88 -7.84
CA ASP A 34 -12.19 -5.80 -9.08
C ASP A 34 -11.27 -5.54 -10.27
N LEU A 35 -10.99 -6.58 -11.06
CA LEU A 35 -10.12 -6.51 -12.25
C LEU A 35 -10.75 -5.76 -13.42
N ALA A 36 -12.06 -5.49 -13.42
CA ALA A 36 -12.67 -4.61 -14.40
C ALA A 36 -12.41 -3.14 -14.06
N PHE A 37 -12.37 -2.82 -12.78
CA PHE A 37 -12.09 -1.48 -12.26
C PHE A 37 -10.59 -1.18 -12.19
N TYR A 38 -9.79 -2.10 -11.60
CA TYR A 38 -8.33 -1.99 -11.52
C TYR A 38 -7.69 -2.82 -12.63
N ARG A 39 -7.27 -2.18 -13.71
CA ARG A 39 -6.53 -2.83 -14.81
C ARG A 39 -5.69 -1.82 -15.56
N PRO A 40 -4.62 -2.27 -16.25
CA PRO A 40 -3.85 -1.38 -17.11
C PRO A 40 -4.73 -0.70 -18.15
N GLY A 41 -4.55 0.60 -18.33
CA GLY A 41 -5.32 1.39 -19.30
C GLY A 41 -6.77 1.71 -18.91
N ALA A 42 -7.26 1.31 -17.73
CA ALA A 42 -8.61 1.65 -17.26
C ALA A 42 -8.79 3.17 -17.06
N VAL A 43 -7.72 3.84 -16.67
CA VAL A 43 -7.68 5.30 -16.54
C VAL A 43 -6.37 5.84 -17.12
N ARG A 44 -6.37 7.11 -17.51
CA ARG A 44 -5.12 7.79 -17.88
C ARG A 44 -4.35 8.16 -16.61
N PRO A 45 -2.99 8.15 -16.66
CA PRO A 45 -2.19 8.79 -15.62
C PRO A 45 -2.64 10.23 -15.37
N LEU A 46 -2.43 10.71 -14.14
CA LEU A 46 -2.74 12.08 -13.78
C LEU A 46 -1.85 13.03 -14.58
N ASP A 47 -2.45 14.02 -15.25
CA ASP A 47 -1.71 15.05 -15.94
C ASP A 47 -0.84 15.86 -14.94
N GLY A 48 0.42 16.06 -15.28
CA GLY A 48 1.38 16.75 -14.44
C GLY A 48 1.97 15.92 -13.29
N LEU A 49 1.71 14.62 -13.25
CA LEU A 49 2.46 13.72 -12.36
C LEU A 49 3.93 13.68 -12.81
N ALA A 50 4.87 13.72 -11.86
CA ALA A 50 6.29 13.63 -12.18
C ALA A 50 6.64 12.31 -12.87
N ASP A 51 7.56 12.32 -13.83
CA ASP A 51 7.98 11.12 -14.56
C ASP A 51 8.55 10.03 -13.63
N ARG A 52 9.19 10.45 -12.52
CA ARG A 52 9.72 9.57 -11.48
C ARG A 52 8.86 9.65 -10.23
N ALA A 53 7.57 9.34 -10.37
CA ALA A 53 6.63 9.34 -9.26
C ALA A 53 6.72 8.06 -8.44
N LEU A 54 7.02 8.17 -7.15
CA LEU A 54 6.77 7.14 -6.16
C LEU A 54 5.37 7.39 -5.58
N VAL A 55 4.53 6.37 -5.55
CA VAL A 55 3.14 6.53 -5.09
C VAL A 55 2.83 5.59 -3.94
N PHE A 56 2.21 6.12 -2.90
CA PHE A 56 1.60 5.36 -1.81
C PHE A 56 0.15 5.82 -1.65
N THR A 57 -0.80 4.87 -1.57
CA THR A 57 -2.21 5.19 -1.36
C THR A 57 -2.72 4.66 -0.02
N GLY A 58 -3.69 5.35 0.57
CA GLY A 58 -4.37 4.86 1.77
C GLY A 58 -5.05 5.95 2.59
N LYS A 59 -5.66 5.53 3.70
CA LYS A 59 -6.23 6.43 4.69
C LYS A 59 -5.10 6.96 5.58
N MET A 60 -4.88 8.28 5.60
CA MET A 60 -3.68 8.89 6.18
C MET A 60 -3.82 9.28 7.67
N ASP A 61 -4.91 8.88 8.34
CA ASP A 61 -5.05 8.84 9.80
C ASP A 61 -4.90 7.42 10.39
N TYR A 62 -4.79 6.40 9.53
CA TYR A 62 -4.55 5.03 9.97
C TYR A 62 -3.09 4.84 10.36
N ARG A 63 -2.86 4.48 11.65
CA ARG A 63 -1.53 4.42 12.27
C ARG A 63 -0.45 3.71 11.43
N PRO A 64 -0.69 2.52 10.84
CA PRO A 64 0.31 1.88 9.98
C PRO A 64 0.69 2.71 8.75
N ASN A 65 -0.25 3.41 8.14
CA ASN A 65 0.05 4.26 6.98
C ASN A 65 0.82 5.53 7.41
N VAL A 66 0.44 6.14 8.55
CA VAL A 66 1.17 7.28 9.11
C VAL A 66 2.62 6.92 9.42
N ASP A 67 2.85 5.79 10.08
CA ASP A 67 4.20 5.28 10.37
C ASP A 67 4.99 5.05 9.08
N ALA A 68 4.41 4.34 8.13
CA ALA A 68 5.04 3.98 6.86
C ALA A 68 5.51 5.22 6.08
N VAL A 69 4.61 6.17 5.81
CA VAL A 69 4.96 7.34 4.98
C VAL A 69 5.89 8.30 5.71
N THR A 70 5.79 8.40 7.04
CA THR A 70 6.70 9.25 7.83
C THR A 70 8.10 8.66 7.84
N TRP A 71 8.23 7.37 8.15
CA TRP A 71 9.52 6.69 8.12
C TRP A 71 10.16 6.72 6.72
N PHE A 72 9.38 6.42 5.68
CA PHE A 72 9.87 6.44 4.30
C PHE A 72 10.38 7.83 3.91
N ALA A 73 9.63 8.88 4.26
CA ALA A 73 10.02 10.26 4.01
C ALA A 73 11.26 10.70 4.81
N ASP A 74 11.47 10.14 6.01
CA ASP A 74 12.59 10.51 6.88
C ASP A 74 13.87 9.73 6.55
N ALA A 75 13.77 8.43 6.30
CA ALA A 75 14.92 7.53 6.24
C ALA A 75 15.26 7.05 4.82
N VAL A 76 14.27 6.87 3.94
CA VAL A 76 14.48 6.22 2.64
C VAL A 76 14.46 7.23 1.51
N PHE A 77 13.46 8.10 1.46
CA PHE A 77 13.26 9.03 0.35
C PHE A 77 14.45 9.98 0.09
N PRO A 78 15.15 10.50 1.12
CA PRO A 78 16.34 11.31 0.89
C PRO A 78 17.45 10.55 0.14
N LEU A 79 17.66 9.28 0.47
CA LEU A 79 18.65 8.42 -0.20
C LEU A 79 18.28 8.16 -1.67
N ILE A 80 16.99 7.94 -1.93
CA ILE A 80 16.49 7.78 -3.30
C ILE A 80 16.73 9.06 -4.10
N ARG A 81 16.45 10.23 -3.55
CA ARG A 81 16.70 11.50 -4.22
C ARG A 81 18.18 11.77 -4.47
N GLU A 82 19.04 11.42 -3.54
CA GLU A 82 20.50 11.52 -3.72
C GLU A 82 20.99 10.64 -4.88
N ALA A 83 20.49 9.40 -4.97
CA ALA A 83 20.90 8.45 -5.99
C ALA A 83 20.25 8.67 -7.36
N ALA A 84 18.97 9.04 -7.39
CA ALA A 84 18.16 9.10 -8.62
C ALA A 84 17.79 10.52 -9.07
N GLY A 85 18.09 11.54 -8.29
CA GLY A 85 17.83 12.95 -8.64
C GLY A 85 16.38 13.35 -8.46
N ASP A 86 15.73 13.87 -9.51
CA ASP A 86 14.39 14.44 -9.45
C ASP A 86 13.31 13.37 -9.35
N VAL A 87 13.04 12.94 -8.11
CA VAL A 87 12.02 11.96 -7.75
C VAL A 87 10.99 12.65 -6.85
N THR A 88 9.71 12.40 -7.10
CA THR A 88 8.61 12.93 -6.28
C THR A 88 7.85 11.80 -5.60
N PHE A 89 7.62 11.95 -4.30
CA PHE A 89 6.83 11.02 -3.51
C PHE A 89 5.42 11.55 -3.29
N TYR A 90 4.43 10.87 -3.86
CA TYR A 90 3.01 11.18 -3.73
C TYR A 90 2.36 10.32 -2.65
N ILE A 91 1.92 10.98 -1.58
CA ILE A 91 1.15 10.39 -0.48
C ILE A 91 -0.32 10.68 -0.75
N VAL A 92 -1.01 9.70 -1.33
CA VAL A 92 -2.38 9.87 -1.86
C VAL A 92 -3.40 9.29 -0.90
N GLY A 93 -4.27 10.14 -0.37
CA GLY A 93 -5.38 9.67 0.48
C GLY A 93 -5.93 10.68 1.46
N GLN A 94 -7.11 10.33 1.97
CA GLN A 94 -7.88 11.21 2.83
C GLN A 94 -7.35 11.29 4.27
N GLN A 95 -7.77 12.34 4.97
CA GLN A 95 -7.57 12.55 6.41
C GLN A 95 -6.09 12.51 6.83
N PRO A 96 -5.21 13.34 6.22
CA PRO A 96 -3.81 13.34 6.61
C PRO A 96 -3.64 13.73 8.07
N HIS A 97 -3.05 12.82 8.85
CA HIS A 97 -2.60 13.11 10.21
C HIS A 97 -1.64 14.32 10.18
N PRO A 98 -1.58 15.18 11.20
CA PRO A 98 -0.71 16.36 11.19
C PRO A 98 0.75 16.07 10.84
N ARG A 99 1.31 14.94 11.29
CA ARG A 99 2.67 14.50 10.92
C ARG A 99 2.81 14.21 9.43
N VAL A 100 1.77 13.66 8.79
CA VAL A 100 1.76 13.40 7.34
C VAL A 100 1.57 14.70 6.56
N ALA A 101 0.64 15.57 7.01
CA ALA A 101 0.42 16.87 6.39
C ALA A 101 1.69 17.75 6.38
N ALA A 102 2.48 17.71 7.46
CA ALA A 102 3.74 18.41 7.55
C ALA A 102 4.78 17.99 6.51
N LEU A 103 4.70 16.76 5.98
CA LEU A 103 5.61 16.26 4.93
C LEU A 103 5.48 17.06 3.62
N ALA A 104 4.33 17.68 3.35
CA ALA A 104 4.12 18.51 2.17
C ALA A 104 5.05 19.74 2.12
N GLN A 105 5.67 20.11 3.23
CA GLN A 105 6.66 21.21 3.26
C GLN A 105 8.06 20.75 2.81
N ARG A 106 8.27 19.46 2.59
CA ARG A 106 9.57 18.91 2.17
C ARG A 106 9.68 18.88 0.66
N PRO A 107 10.84 19.22 0.09
CA PRO A 107 11.05 19.15 -1.35
C PRO A 107 10.81 17.74 -1.92
N GLY A 108 10.03 17.64 -3.00
CA GLY A 108 9.74 16.39 -3.67
C GLY A 108 8.68 15.52 -2.99
N ILE A 109 7.96 16.03 -1.97
CA ILE A 109 6.85 15.29 -1.34
C ILE A 109 5.53 16.03 -1.60
N VAL A 110 4.54 15.29 -2.09
CA VAL A 110 3.18 15.78 -2.32
C VAL A 110 2.20 14.99 -1.46
N VAL A 111 1.47 15.68 -0.60
CA VAL A 111 0.38 15.11 0.19
C VAL A 111 -0.94 15.59 -0.40
N THR A 112 -1.69 14.71 -1.06
CA THR A 112 -2.86 15.12 -1.84
C THR A 112 -4.10 15.42 -0.99
N GLY A 113 -4.20 14.82 0.19
CA GLY A 113 -5.49 14.72 0.88
C GLY A 113 -6.45 13.80 0.12
N ARG A 114 -7.75 14.01 0.31
CA ARG A 114 -8.78 13.22 -0.37
C ARG A 114 -8.80 13.51 -1.86
N VAL A 115 -8.74 12.47 -2.66
CA VAL A 115 -8.92 12.52 -4.12
C VAL A 115 -10.21 11.78 -4.50
N ALA A 116 -10.78 12.11 -5.65
CA ALA A 116 -11.98 11.43 -6.15
C ALA A 116 -11.67 10.00 -6.61
N ASP A 117 -10.48 9.79 -7.18
CA ASP A 117 -10.01 8.51 -7.70
C ASP A 117 -8.50 8.41 -7.50
N THR A 118 -8.03 7.28 -6.93
CA THR A 118 -6.61 7.02 -6.70
C THR A 118 -5.93 6.41 -7.93
N ARG A 119 -6.69 5.83 -8.85
CA ARG A 119 -6.16 5.09 -10.00
C ARG A 119 -5.31 5.93 -10.95
N PRO A 120 -5.62 7.22 -11.23
CA PRO A 120 -4.74 8.05 -12.06
C PRO A 120 -3.33 8.22 -11.48
N TYR A 121 -3.21 8.27 -10.14
CA TYR A 121 -1.91 8.30 -9.46
C TYR A 121 -1.20 6.95 -9.55
N ILE A 122 -1.93 5.85 -9.34
CA ILE A 122 -1.39 4.50 -9.49
C ILE A 122 -0.93 4.28 -10.93
N ALA A 123 -1.75 4.63 -11.92
CA ALA A 123 -1.45 4.44 -13.34
C ALA A 123 -0.21 5.23 -13.82
N GLY A 124 0.08 6.36 -13.19
CA GLY A 124 1.25 7.19 -13.51
C GLY A 124 2.47 6.95 -12.61
N ALA A 125 2.39 6.01 -11.66
CA ALA A 125 3.51 5.71 -10.79
C ALA A 125 4.66 5.07 -11.57
N ALA A 126 5.88 5.58 -11.40
CA ALA A 126 7.07 4.85 -11.82
C ALA A 126 7.31 3.63 -10.91
N VAL A 127 7.02 3.81 -9.60
CA VAL A 127 7.04 2.73 -8.61
C VAL A 127 5.93 2.96 -7.58
N TYR A 128 5.19 1.92 -7.29
CA TYR A 128 4.25 1.90 -6.18
C TYR A 128 4.95 1.36 -4.93
N VAL A 129 5.02 2.17 -3.86
CA VAL A 129 5.79 1.84 -2.66
C VAL A 129 4.87 1.44 -1.51
N VAL A 130 5.22 0.36 -0.78
CA VAL A 130 4.45 -0.13 0.36
C VAL A 130 5.37 -0.32 1.57
N PRO A 131 5.85 0.78 2.18
CA PRO A 131 6.88 0.75 3.23
C PRO A 131 6.28 0.51 4.63
N LEU A 132 5.37 -0.47 4.78
CA LEU A 132 4.71 -0.77 6.03
C LEU A 132 5.65 -1.51 6.98
N ARG A 133 5.76 -1.05 8.22
CA ARG A 133 6.58 -1.64 9.29
C ARG A 133 5.75 -2.17 10.45
N ILE A 134 4.48 -1.81 10.51
CA ILE A 134 3.53 -2.24 11.54
C ILE A 134 2.16 -2.52 10.91
N GLY A 135 1.37 -3.32 11.59
CA GLY A 135 -0.01 -3.66 11.22
C GLY A 135 -0.14 -5.09 10.74
N GLY A 136 -1.38 -5.58 10.67
CA GLY A 136 -1.77 -6.91 10.20
C GLY A 136 -2.85 -6.84 9.13
N GLY A 137 -3.26 -7.98 8.60
CA GLY A 137 -4.32 -8.15 7.61
C GLY A 137 -3.88 -7.92 6.17
N THR A 138 -4.69 -8.32 5.22
CA THR A 138 -4.42 -8.22 3.78
C THR A 138 -4.35 -6.76 3.30
N ARG A 139 -3.34 -6.46 2.53
CA ARG A 139 -3.09 -5.11 1.99
C ARG A 139 -3.76 -4.95 0.63
N LEU A 140 -5.04 -4.57 0.58
CA LEU A 140 -5.78 -4.38 -0.68
C LEU A 140 -5.06 -3.46 -1.66
N LYS A 141 -4.39 -2.42 -1.17
CA LYS A 141 -3.59 -1.49 -2.00
C LYS A 141 -2.52 -2.18 -2.85
N VAL A 142 -1.96 -3.32 -2.37
CA VAL A 142 -0.99 -4.12 -3.13
C VAL A 142 -1.69 -4.79 -4.29
N LEU A 143 -2.86 -5.40 -4.05
CA LEU A 143 -3.68 -6.02 -5.11
C LEU A 143 -4.15 -4.98 -6.14
N GLU A 144 -4.54 -3.78 -5.69
CA GLU A 144 -4.95 -2.67 -6.56
C GLU A 144 -3.82 -2.24 -7.49
N ALA A 145 -2.61 -2.01 -6.95
CA ALA A 145 -1.45 -1.62 -7.73
C ALA A 145 -0.99 -2.74 -8.69
N MET A 146 -0.98 -3.98 -8.21
CA MET A 146 -0.63 -5.15 -9.01
C MET A 146 -1.63 -5.36 -10.17
N ALA A 147 -2.92 -5.26 -9.89
CA ALA A 147 -3.97 -5.36 -10.91
C ALA A 147 -3.85 -4.27 -11.99
N MET A 148 -3.28 -3.11 -11.64
CA MET A 148 -2.98 -2.02 -12.58
C MET A 148 -1.61 -2.18 -13.28
N GLY A 149 -0.89 -3.28 -13.02
CA GLY A 149 0.39 -3.59 -13.67
C GLY A 149 1.56 -2.73 -13.20
N GLN A 150 1.52 -2.22 -11.96
CA GLN A 150 2.56 -1.35 -11.43
C GLN A 150 3.75 -2.15 -10.89
N ALA A 151 4.95 -1.61 -11.07
CA ALA A 151 6.13 -2.07 -10.35
C ALA A 151 5.96 -1.75 -8.85
N ILE A 152 6.10 -2.76 -8.00
CA ILE A 152 5.87 -2.63 -6.55
C ILE A 152 7.18 -2.86 -5.80
N VAL A 153 7.52 -1.92 -4.92
CA VAL A 153 8.57 -2.10 -3.91
C VAL A 153 7.91 -2.07 -2.52
N SER A 154 8.15 -3.08 -1.72
CA SER A 154 7.49 -3.26 -0.43
C SER A 154 8.45 -3.78 0.63
N THR A 155 8.16 -3.49 1.89
CA THR A 155 8.67 -4.33 2.98
C THR A 155 7.99 -5.71 2.93
N ARG A 156 8.61 -6.74 3.52
CA ARG A 156 7.98 -8.06 3.63
C ARG A 156 6.65 -7.96 4.38
N LEU A 157 6.57 -7.13 5.43
CA LEU A 157 5.33 -6.88 6.15
C LEU A 157 4.26 -6.20 5.26
N GLY A 158 4.66 -5.38 4.31
CA GLY A 158 3.76 -4.71 3.37
C GLY A 158 3.01 -5.69 2.46
N CYS A 159 3.60 -6.86 2.21
CA CYS A 159 3.01 -7.94 1.41
C CYS A 159 2.69 -9.21 2.23
N ASP A 160 2.66 -9.10 3.57
CA ASP A 160 2.33 -10.23 4.42
C ASP A 160 0.97 -10.86 4.06
N GLY A 161 0.93 -12.18 4.00
CA GLY A 161 -0.25 -12.94 3.58
C GLY A 161 -0.39 -13.17 2.08
N PHE A 162 0.54 -12.66 1.24
CA PHE A 162 0.60 -12.96 -0.19
C PHE A 162 1.76 -13.90 -0.52
N PRO A 163 1.57 -14.87 -1.43
CA PRO A 163 2.61 -15.83 -1.82
C PRO A 163 3.52 -15.26 -2.93
N PHE A 164 4.01 -14.03 -2.75
CA PHE A 164 4.86 -13.37 -3.76
C PHE A 164 6.32 -13.80 -3.64
N THR A 165 6.95 -13.92 -4.79
CA THR A 165 8.39 -14.21 -4.93
C THR A 165 9.14 -12.90 -5.11
N ASP A 166 10.21 -12.73 -4.35
CA ASP A 166 11.06 -11.54 -4.43
C ASP A 166 11.66 -11.37 -5.83
N ASN A 167 11.64 -10.14 -6.32
CA ASN A 167 12.07 -9.74 -7.66
C ASN A 167 11.33 -10.43 -8.84
N VAL A 168 10.16 -11.02 -8.57
CA VAL A 168 9.27 -11.57 -9.60
C VAL A 168 7.98 -10.74 -9.64
N GLU A 169 7.14 -10.83 -8.60
CA GLU A 169 5.92 -10.04 -8.51
C GLU A 169 6.10 -8.72 -7.76
N VAL A 170 7.01 -8.69 -6.79
CA VAL A 170 7.31 -7.54 -5.92
C VAL A 170 8.81 -7.54 -5.60
N ALA A 171 9.43 -6.38 -5.58
CA ALA A 171 10.77 -6.24 -5.01
C ALA A 171 10.67 -5.95 -3.51
N TYR A 172 11.33 -6.77 -2.68
CA TYR A 172 11.36 -6.54 -1.24
C TYR A 172 12.55 -5.69 -0.82
N ALA A 173 12.27 -4.71 0.05
CA ALA A 173 13.26 -3.84 0.68
C ALA A 173 12.81 -3.55 2.12
N ASP A 174 13.47 -4.16 3.09
CA ASP A 174 13.12 -4.04 4.52
C ASP A 174 14.02 -3.01 5.26
N GLU A 175 15.16 -2.62 4.65
CA GLU A 175 16.16 -1.67 5.18
C GLU A 175 16.49 -0.58 4.16
#